data_00d094372552c8f7c9db39827d9fe077
#
_entry.id   00d094372552c8f7c9db39827d9fe077
#
_cell.length_a   1.000
_cell.length_b   1.000
_cell.length_c   1.000
_cell.angle_alpha   90.00
_cell.angle_beta   90.00
_cell.angle_gamma   90.00
#
_symmetry.space_group_name_H-M   'P 1'
#
loop_
_entity.id
_entity.type
_entity.pdbx_description
1 polymer ?
#
loop_
_entity_poly.entity_id
_entity_poly.type
_entity_poly.pdbx_seq_one_letter_code
_entity_poly.pdbx_strand_id
1 'polypeptide(L)'
;MKISDLAGKTALITGSSTGIGATLARAFAAQGVKIALHGYANIEQAEQVASEIRNLGGQAHVIKADIRTSQECNRLVREAHAALGSLDILINNAGGVVNRVPIRDADDDLYDAVLDLNARSVFACSRAALPIMEAQGSGVIISTTSLAARNGGGGRSVLYAASKAFVSTFTRGLAKEVARYNIRVNAVAPGVIDKPNVSWVTPQHQIEASIKATPMRRTGTLDECVGAYLYLASDQMSSFVTGQIIEVNGGMLMP
;
A
#
# COMPACT_ATOMS: atom_id res chain seq x y z
N MET A 1 -2.55 -12.98 -17.78
CA MET A 1 -3.92 -12.48 -18.04
C MET A 1 -3.87 -10.97 -18.15
N LYS A 2 -4.43 -10.36 -19.20
CA LYS A 2 -4.58 -8.90 -19.28
C LYS A 2 -5.95 -8.49 -18.76
N ILE A 3 -5.98 -7.45 -17.93
CA ILE A 3 -7.20 -6.83 -17.39
C ILE A 3 -7.44 -5.57 -18.22
N SER A 4 -8.38 -5.64 -19.15
CA SER A 4 -8.51 -4.66 -20.23
C SER A 4 -8.85 -3.24 -19.75
N ASP A 5 -9.61 -3.09 -18.69
CA ASP A 5 -10.04 -1.81 -18.13
C ASP A 5 -8.96 -1.09 -17.31
N LEU A 6 -7.82 -1.73 -17.07
CA LEU A 6 -6.64 -1.09 -16.45
C LEU A 6 -5.76 -0.39 -17.50
N ALA A 7 -5.85 -0.77 -18.78
CA ALA A 7 -5.03 -0.16 -19.80
C ALA A 7 -5.32 1.35 -19.95
N GLY A 8 -4.26 2.16 -19.93
CA GLY A 8 -4.35 3.62 -20.00
C GLY A 8 -4.68 4.35 -18.71
N LYS A 9 -5.10 3.64 -17.65
CA LYS A 9 -5.29 4.21 -16.31
C LYS A 9 -3.98 4.73 -15.73
N THR A 10 -4.09 5.58 -14.72
CA THR A 10 -2.96 6.17 -14.00
C THR A 10 -2.96 5.74 -12.54
N ALA A 11 -1.79 5.48 -11.98
CA ALA A 11 -1.66 5.07 -10.59
C ALA A 11 -0.50 5.74 -9.86
N LEU A 12 -0.75 6.25 -8.66
CA LEU A 12 0.28 6.60 -7.69
C LEU A 12 0.43 5.45 -6.69
N ILE A 13 1.66 4.94 -6.52
CA ILE A 13 1.98 3.87 -5.57
C ILE A 13 2.99 4.39 -4.55
N THR A 14 2.58 4.56 -3.30
CA THR A 14 3.51 4.99 -2.25
C THR A 14 4.41 3.83 -1.81
N GLY A 15 5.69 4.14 -1.51
CA GLY A 15 6.67 3.12 -1.10
C GLY A 15 6.95 2.09 -2.18
N SER A 16 7.07 2.52 -3.44
CA SER A 16 7.26 1.65 -4.60
C SER A 16 8.72 1.47 -5.03
N SER A 17 9.67 1.84 -4.18
CA SER A 17 11.10 1.56 -4.40
C SER A 17 11.47 0.09 -4.18
N THR A 18 10.78 -0.62 -3.27
CA THR A 18 11.10 -2.00 -2.89
C THR A 18 9.85 -2.82 -2.54
N GLY A 19 10.03 -4.11 -2.33
CA GLY A 19 9.01 -5.02 -1.79
C GLY A 19 7.69 -5.02 -2.55
N ILE A 20 6.57 -5.05 -1.83
CA ILE A 20 5.22 -5.12 -2.42
C ILE A 20 5.00 -3.94 -3.38
N GLY A 21 5.38 -2.71 -3.00
CA GLY A 21 5.15 -1.53 -3.84
C GLY A 21 5.88 -1.58 -5.18
N ALA A 22 7.13 -2.03 -5.21
CA ALA A 22 7.88 -2.21 -6.46
C ALA A 22 7.28 -3.32 -7.33
N THR A 23 6.86 -4.42 -6.72
CA THR A 23 6.19 -5.53 -7.43
C THR A 23 4.86 -5.07 -8.02
N LEU A 24 4.07 -4.28 -7.27
CA LEU A 24 2.83 -3.69 -7.76
C LEU A 24 3.09 -2.73 -8.92
N ALA A 25 4.11 -1.87 -8.84
CA ALA A 25 4.44 -0.93 -9.92
C ALA A 25 4.71 -1.66 -11.24
N ARG A 26 5.51 -2.73 -11.22
CA ARG A 26 5.78 -3.59 -12.39
C ARG A 26 4.50 -4.27 -12.90
N ALA A 27 3.72 -4.85 -12.00
CA ALA A 27 2.52 -5.59 -12.35
C ALA A 27 1.43 -4.69 -12.97
N PHE A 28 1.21 -3.50 -12.40
CA PHE A 28 0.27 -2.52 -12.95
C PHE A 28 0.76 -1.96 -14.30
N ALA A 29 2.05 -1.65 -14.41
CA ALA A 29 2.64 -1.24 -15.70
C ALA A 29 2.47 -2.31 -16.78
N ALA A 30 2.62 -3.59 -16.45
CA ALA A 30 2.37 -4.70 -17.35
C ALA A 30 0.89 -4.80 -17.81
N GLN A 31 -0.05 -4.22 -17.06
CA GLN A 31 -1.45 -4.06 -17.49
C GLN A 31 -1.68 -2.80 -18.36
N GLY A 32 -0.65 -1.98 -18.60
CA GLY A 32 -0.75 -0.74 -19.34
C GLY A 32 -1.12 0.49 -18.51
N VAL A 33 -1.00 0.40 -17.19
CA VAL A 33 -1.19 1.54 -16.27
C VAL A 33 0.05 2.43 -16.31
N LYS A 34 -0.14 3.75 -16.35
CA LYS A 34 0.93 4.74 -16.19
C LYS A 34 1.22 4.92 -14.71
N ILE A 35 2.47 4.84 -14.29
CA ILE A 35 2.83 4.75 -12.87
C ILE A 35 3.59 5.99 -12.39
N ALA A 36 3.12 6.60 -11.30
CA ALA A 36 3.94 7.44 -10.45
C ALA A 36 4.49 6.59 -9.29
N LEU A 37 5.81 6.44 -9.23
CA LEU A 37 6.52 5.75 -8.17
C LEU A 37 6.92 6.76 -7.09
N HIS A 38 6.77 6.36 -5.85
CA HIS A 38 7.26 7.14 -4.72
C HIS A 38 8.39 6.42 -3.99
N GLY A 39 9.50 7.13 -3.77
CA GLY A 39 10.62 6.77 -2.92
C GLY A 39 11.02 7.90 -1.97
N TYR A 40 11.73 7.57 -0.90
CA TYR A 40 12.33 8.56 0.01
C TYR A 40 13.81 8.27 0.20
N ALA A 41 14.19 7.41 1.14
CA ALA A 41 15.59 7.04 1.38
C ALA A 41 16.20 6.20 0.24
N ASN A 42 15.38 5.41 -0.43
CA ASN A 42 15.78 4.48 -1.50
C ASN A 42 15.35 4.99 -2.88
N ILE A 43 15.62 6.26 -3.18
CA ILE A 43 15.18 6.88 -4.44
C ILE A 43 15.82 6.22 -5.67
N GLU A 44 17.06 5.80 -5.58
CA GLU A 44 17.78 5.10 -6.65
C GLU A 44 17.11 3.77 -7.02
N GLN A 45 16.60 3.05 -6.03
CA GLN A 45 15.85 1.82 -6.27
C GLN A 45 14.50 2.10 -6.96
N ALA A 46 13.84 3.24 -6.63
CA ALA A 46 12.64 3.65 -7.33
C ALA A 46 12.93 3.99 -8.80
N GLU A 47 14.05 4.66 -9.10
CA GLU A 47 14.50 4.92 -10.47
C GLU A 47 14.86 3.64 -11.23
N GLN A 48 15.45 2.66 -10.56
CA GLN A 48 15.69 1.35 -11.16
C GLN A 48 14.38 0.68 -11.59
N VAL A 49 13.38 0.64 -10.71
CA VAL A 49 12.05 0.11 -11.03
C VAL A 49 11.40 0.87 -12.19
N ALA A 50 11.49 2.20 -12.18
CA ALA A 50 10.94 3.03 -13.26
C ALA A 50 11.66 2.77 -14.60
N SER A 51 12.99 2.60 -14.57
CA SER A 51 13.78 2.27 -15.76
C SER A 51 13.38 0.90 -16.35
N GLU A 52 13.18 -0.12 -15.50
CA GLU A 52 12.70 -1.43 -15.92
C GLU A 52 11.33 -1.32 -16.62
N ILE A 53 10.40 -0.54 -16.03
CA ILE A 53 9.07 -0.30 -16.62
C ILE A 53 9.18 0.40 -17.98
N ARG A 54 10.00 1.45 -18.08
CA ARG A 54 10.20 2.21 -19.34
C ARG A 54 10.84 1.34 -20.42
N ASN A 55 11.81 0.50 -20.07
CA ASN A 55 12.47 -0.43 -21.00
C ASN A 55 11.51 -1.48 -21.59
N LEU A 56 10.43 -1.78 -20.87
CA LEU A 56 9.35 -2.66 -21.34
C LEU A 56 8.23 -1.89 -22.08
N GLY A 57 8.43 -0.60 -22.39
CA GLY A 57 7.47 0.25 -23.10
C GLY A 57 6.39 0.87 -22.22
N GLY A 58 6.46 0.73 -20.89
CA GLY A 58 5.55 1.37 -19.95
C GLY A 58 5.92 2.82 -19.66
N GLN A 59 5.01 3.55 -19.01
CA GLN A 59 5.23 4.93 -18.55
C GLN A 59 5.41 4.94 -17.02
N ALA A 60 6.51 5.53 -16.55
CA ALA A 60 6.85 5.60 -15.15
C ALA A 60 7.56 6.91 -14.80
N HIS A 61 7.10 7.58 -13.74
CA HIS A 61 7.68 8.79 -13.17
C HIS A 61 8.03 8.54 -11.71
N VAL A 62 9.19 9.01 -11.26
CA VAL A 62 9.62 8.87 -9.87
C VAL A 62 9.49 10.21 -9.15
N ILE A 63 8.91 10.19 -7.96
CA ILE A 63 8.72 11.37 -7.11
C ILE A 63 9.31 11.06 -5.73
N LYS A 64 10.27 11.87 -5.30
CA LYS A 64 10.84 11.80 -3.96
C LYS A 64 9.99 12.61 -2.98
N ALA A 65 9.57 12.00 -1.87
CA ALA A 65 8.82 12.70 -0.81
C ALA A 65 9.06 12.04 0.56
N ASP A 66 9.03 12.83 1.63
CA ASP A 66 8.92 12.30 2.99
C ASP A 66 7.45 12.32 3.43
N ILE A 67 6.75 11.22 3.19
CA ILE A 67 5.31 11.12 3.45
C ILE A 67 4.92 11.07 4.94
N ARG A 68 5.86 11.24 5.86
CA ARG A 68 5.55 11.42 7.29
C ARG A 68 4.91 12.78 7.57
N THR A 69 4.97 13.71 6.63
CA THR A 69 4.30 15.02 6.75
C THR A 69 3.15 15.16 5.75
N SER A 70 2.05 15.77 6.18
CA SER A 70 0.90 16.04 5.30
C SER A 70 1.25 16.96 4.13
N GLN A 71 2.19 17.89 4.31
CA GLN A 71 2.63 18.79 3.25
C GLN A 71 3.25 18.01 2.09
N GLU A 72 4.17 17.09 2.40
CA GLU A 72 4.83 16.27 1.40
C GLU A 72 3.88 15.27 0.73
N CYS A 73 2.92 14.70 1.48
CA CYS A 73 1.85 13.89 0.89
C CYS A 73 1.03 14.69 -0.12
N ASN A 74 0.63 15.92 0.22
CA ASN A 74 -0.12 16.80 -0.68
C ASN A 74 0.69 17.15 -1.94
N ARG A 75 2.00 17.41 -1.78
CA ARG A 75 2.91 17.68 -2.91
C ARG A 75 3.03 16.44 -3.80
N LEU A 76 3.30 15.27 -3.21
CA LEU A 76 3.43 14.00 -3.92
C LEU A 76 2.21 13.72 -4.81
N VAL A 77 1.00 13.83 -4.26
CA VAL A 77 -0.24 13.56 -5.01
C VAL A 77 -0.43 14.57 -6.14
N ARG A 78 -0.17 15.86 -5.91
CA ARG A 78 -0.28 16.88 -6.96
C ARG A 78 0.73 16.66 -8.09
N GLU A 79 1.98 16.35 -7.74
CA GLU A 79 3.02 16.07 -8.74
C GLU A 79 2.72 14.80 -9.53
N ALA A 80 2.20 13.74 -8.88
CA ALA A 80 1.76 12.54 -9.56
C ALA A 80 0.63 12.83 -10.57
N HIS A 81 -0.39 13.58 -10.15
CA HIS A 81 -1.48 13.99 -11.04
C HIS A 81 -0.96 14.83 -12.22
N ALA A 82 -0.09 15.81 -11.97
CA ALA A 82 0.48 16.65 -13.02
C ALA A 82 1.32 15.83 -14.03
N ALA A 83 2.12 14.87 -13.54
CA ALA A 83 2.97 14.03 -14.40
C ALA A 83 2.19 13.02 -15.22
N LEU A 84 1.06 12.52 -14.71
CA LEU A 84 0.26 11.46 -15.35
C LEU A 84 -0.92 12.01 -16.15
N GLY A 85 -1.37 13.24 -15.88
CA GLY A 85 -2.54 13.89 -16.49
C GLY A 85 -3.88 13.53 -15.82
N SER A 86 -3.92 12.49 -15.00
CA SER A 86 -5.07 12.07 -14.17
C SER A 86 -4.57 11.28 -12.96
N LEU A 87 -5.46 10.94 -12.05
CA LEU A 87 -5.17 10.04 -10.94
C LEU A 87 -6.35 9.07 -10.74
N ASP A 88 -6.32 7.94 -11.45
CA ASP A 88 -7.39 6.94 -11.37
C ASP A 88 -7.25 6.05 -10.13
N ILE A 89 -6.01 5.71 -9.75
CA ILE A 89 -5.72 4.75 -8.71
C ILE A 89 -4.68 5.33 -7.74
N LEU A 90 -5.00 5.34 -6.44
CA LEU A 90 -4.05 5.61 -5.37
C LEU A 90 -3.81 4.32 -4.59
N ILE A 91 -2.56 3.86 -4.53
CA ILE A 91 -2.16 2.73 -3.69
C ILE A 91 -1.31 3.26 -2.52
N ASN A 92 -1.91 3.34 -1.33
CA ASN A 92 -1.24 3.64 -0.09
C ASN A 92 -0.53 2.39 0.43
N ASN A 93 0.68 2.12 -0.07
CA ASN A 93 1.44 0.94 0.29
C ASN A 93 2.59 1.22 1.26
N ALA A 94 3.15 2.42 1.26
CA ALA A 94 4.24 2.77 2.17
C ALA A 94 3.88 2.49 3.63
N GLY A 95 4.82 1.94 4.36
CA GLY A 95 4.65 1.63 5.77
C GLY A 95 5.63 0.58 6.27
N GLY A 96 5.75 0.48 7.57
CA GLY A 96 6.66 -0.48 8.21
C GLY A 96 6.58 -0.43 9.73
N VAL A 97 7.27 -1.37 10.37
CA VAL A 97 7.31 -1.49 11.84
C VAL A 97 8.11 -0.36 12.49
N VAL A 98 9.00 0.31 11.76
CA VAL A 98 9.98 1.30 12.22
C VAL A 98 10.97 0.68 13.20
N ASN A 99 10.52 0.33 14.40
CA ASN A 99 11.32 -0.36 15.40
C ASN A 99 10.45 -1.31 16.25
N ARG A 100 11.08 -2.30 16.87
CA ARG A 100 10.42 -3.28 17.73
C ARG A 100 10.84 -3.07 19.19
N VAL A 101 9.96 -2.42 19.93
CA VAL A 101 10.21 -2.04 21.33
C VAL A 101 9.04 -2.50 22.20
N PRO A 102 9.25 -3.04 23.42
CA PRO A 102 8.16 -3.24 24.38
C PRO A 102 7.43 -1.92 24.62
N ILE A 103 6.13 -1.95 24.75
CA ILE A 103 5.33 -0.72 24.90
C ILE A 103 5.75 0.13 26.10
N ARG A 104 6.22 -0.48 27.18
CA ARG A 104 6.72 0.23 28.35
C ARG A 104 8.01 1.02 28.12
N ASP A 105 8.76 0.67 27.06
CA ASP A 105 10.05 1.25 26.72
C ASP A 105 9.92 2.13 25.43
N ALA A 106 8.72 2.23 24.86
CA ALA A 106 8.44 3.07 23.70
C ALA A 106 8.30 4.53 24.14
N ASP A 107 8.99 5.42 23.44
CA ASP A 107 8.90 6.87 23.62
C ASP A 107 7.93 7.50 22.61
N ASP A 108 7.67 8.79 22.79
CA ASP A 108 6.78 9.57 21.91
C ASP A 108 7.36 9.71 20.50
N ASP A 109 8.68 9.77 20.34
CA ASP A 109 9.34 9.85 19.04
C ASP A 109 9.07 8.59 18.21
N LEU A 110 9.14 7.41 18.82
CA LEU A 110 8.77 6.16 18.14
C LEU A 110 7.27 6.11 17.83
N TYR A 111 6.43 6.56 18.75
CA TYR A 111 4.98 6.65 18.53
C TYR A 111 4.70 7.52 17.32
N ASP A 112 5.23 8.74 17.28
CA ASP A 112 5.04 9.68 16.17
C ASP A 112 5.59 9.12 14.86
N ALA A 113 6.79 8.56 14.86
CA ALA A 113 7.39 7.98 13.65
C ALA A 113 6.54 6.84 13.06
N VAL A 114 5.96 5.98 13.90
CA VAL A 114 5.11 4.87 13.46
C VAL A 114 3.78 5.40 12.93
N LEU A 115 3.13 6.31 13.65
CA LEU A 115 1.82 6.87 13.25
C LEU A 115 1.94 7.75 12.00
N ASP A 116 2.98 8.56 11.91
CA ASP A 116 3.22 9.43 10.76
C ASP A 116 3.46 8.61 9.49
N LEU A 117 4.29 7.57 9.58
CA LEU A 117 4.57 6.71 8.43
C LEU A 117 3.35 5.88 8.00
N ASN A 118 2.61 5.27 8.93
CA ASN A 118 1.60 4.26 8.60
C ASN A 118 0.15 4.79 8.57
N ALA A 119 -0.17 5.83 9.36
CA ALA A 119 -1.52 6.36 9.50
C ALA A 119 -1.67 7.74 8.86
N ARG A 120 -0.83 8.72 9.24
CA ARG A 120 -0.85 10.08 8.68
C ARG A 120 -0.66 10.06 7.17
N SER A 121 0.29 9.28 6.66
CA SER A 121 0.56 9.18 5.22
C SER A 121 -0.66 8.71 4.44
N VAL A 122 -1.34 7.66 4.91
CA VAL A 122 -2.56 7.13 4.29
C VAL A 122 -3.68 8.17 4.31
N PHE A 123 -3.92 8.80 5.45
CA PHE A 123 -4.89 9.89 5.58
C PHE A 123 -4.57 11.04 4.63
N ALA A 124 -3.34 11.55 4.65
CA ALA A 124 -2.96 12.75 3.92
C ALA A 124 -2.94 12.53 2.39
N CYS A 125 -2.42 11.39 1.91
CA CYS A 125 -2.46 11.05 0.49
C CYS A 125 -3.90 10.83 0.00
N SER A 126 -4.73 10.12 0.76
CA SER A 126 -6.14 9.93 0.42
C SER A 126 -6.87 11.27 0.34
N ARG A 127 -6.75 12.11 1.38
CA ARG A 127 -7.35 13.45 1.40
C ARG A 127 -6.93 14.31 0.21
N ALA A 128 -5.67 14.24 -0.20
CA ALA A 128 -5.16 15.00 -1.34
C ALA A 128 -5.67 14.46 -2.69
N ALA A 129 -5.95 13.16 -2.79
CA ALA A 129 -6.46 12.52 -4.00
C ALA A 129 -7.96 12.76 -4.21
N LEU A 130 -8.74 12.90 -3.13
CA LEU A 130 -10.19 13.02 -3.22
C LEU A 130 -10.68 14.14 -4.15
N PRO A 131 -10.22 15.41 -4.03
CA PRO A 131 -10.70 16.47 -4.92
C PRO A 131 -10.43 16.19 -6.41
N ILE A 132 -9.32 15.49 -6.71
CA ILE A 132 -8.98 15.10 -8.07
C ILE A 132 -9.95 14.03 -8.57
N MET A 133 -10.16 12.97 -7.78
CA MET A 133 -11.05 11.86 -8.12
C MET A 133 -12.52 12.30 -8.16
N GLU A 134 -12.95 13.20 -7.28
CA GLU A 134 -14.30 13.78 -7.31
C GLU A 134 -14.52 14.59 -8.59
N ALA A 135 -13.56 15.41 -8.99
CA ALA A 135 -13.64 16.16 -10.26
C ALA A 135 -13.64 15.24 -11.49
N GLN A 136 -12.98 14.09 -11.41
CA GLN A 136 -12.99 13.06 -12.45
C GLN A 136 -14.29 12.24 -12.47
N GLY A 137 -15.09 12.27 -11.39
CA GLY A 137 -16.29 11.43 -11.21
C GLY A 137 -15.99 9.94 -11.06
N SER A 138 -14.74 9.59 -10.75
CA SER A 138 -14.31 8.19 -10.52
C SER A 138 -12.96 8.14 -9.83
N GLY A 139 -12.71 7.05 -9.11
CA GLY A 139 -11.40 6.81 -8.48
C GLY A 139 -11.36 5.50 -7.70
N VAL A 140 -10.14 5.02 -7.48
CA VAL A 140 -9.90 3.83 -6.65
C VAL A 140 -8.78 4.10 -5.66
N ILE A 141 -9.06 3.93 -4.37
CA ILE A 141 -8.06 4.01 -3.30
C ILE A 141 -7.88 2.62 -2.70
N ILE A 142 -6.65 2.11 -2.71
CA ILE A 142 -6.32 0.80 -2.12
C ILE A 142 -5.23 1.00 -1.08
N SER A 143 -5.49 0.62 0.17
CA SER A 143 -4.52 0.77 1.25
C SER A 143 -3.93 -0.58 1.68
N THR A 144 -2.64 -0.61 1.95
CA THR A 144 -1.98 -1.78 2.54
C THR A 144 -2.12 -1.73 4.06
N THR A 145 -3.03 -2.52 4.59
CA THR A 145 -3.13 -2.78 6.03
C THR A 145 -2.21 -3.97 6.41
N SER A 146 -2.58 -4.82 7.33
CA SER A 146 -1.78 -5.97 7.75
C SER A 146 -2.64 -6.95 8.55
N LEU A 147 -2.27 -8.23 8.54
CA LEU A 147 -2.74 -9.19 9.53
C LEU A 147 -2.55 -8.67 10.98
N ALA A 148 -1.48 -7.90 11.24
CA ALA A 148 -1.21 -7.30 12.55
C ALA A 148 -2.35 -6.38 13.03
N ALA A 149 -3.09 -5.75 12.15
CA ALA A 149 -4.25 -4.93 12.47
C ALA A 149 -5.37 -5.71 13.19
N ARG A 150 -5.39 -7.01 13.03
CA ARG A 150 -6.45 -7.90 13.53
C ARG A 150 -6.02 -8.69 14.78
N ASN A 151 -4.76 -9.10 14.83
CA ASN A 151 -4.25 -9.94 15.92
C ASN A 151 -3.35 -9.19 16.92
N GLY A 152 -3.20 -7.85 16.78
CA GLY A 152 -2.36 -7.03 17.65
C GLY A 152 -0.88 -7.08 17.30
N GLY A 153 -0.50 -7.77 16.23
CA GLY A 153 0.90 -7.94 15.82
C GLY A 153 1.64 -8.96 16.67
N GLY A 154 2.91 -9.12 16.40
CA GLY A 154 3.81 -10.01 17.14
C GLY A 154 5.16 -9.35 17.41
N GLY A 155 5.88 -9.84 18.42
CA GLY A 155 7.26 -9.44 18.64
C GLY A 155 7.47 -7.93 18.84
N ARG A 156 6.76 -7.33 19.80
CA ARG A 156 6.95 -5.93 20.20
C ARG A 156 6.62 -4.90 19.10
N SER A 157 5.54 -5.14 18.33
CA SER A 157 5.08 -4.26 17.26
C SER A 157 3.68 -3.69 17.48
N VAL A 158 3.30 -3.42 18.72
CA VAL A 158 1.95 -2.95 19.12
C VAL A 158 1.58 -1.65 18.40
N LEU A 159 2.48 -0.66 18.37
CA LEU A 159 2.23 0.63 17.68
C LEU A 159 1.98 0.43 16.18
N TYR A 160 2.77 -0.43 15.53
CA TYR A 160 2.54 -0.79 14.13
C TYR A 160 1.17 -1.44 13.94
N ALA A 161 0.82 -2.41 14.78
CA ALA A 161 -0.48 -3.09 14.71
C ALA A 161 -1.64 -2.09 14.85
N ALA A 162 -1.55 -1.18 15.84
CA ALA A 162 -2.52 -0.11 16.04
C ALA A 162 -2.61 0.84 14.84
N SER A 163 -1.47 1.23 14.24
CA SER A 163 -1.46 2.07 13.03
C SER A 163 -2.11 1.38 11.84
N LYS A 164 -1.96 0.06 11.69
CA LYS A 164 -2.61 -0.71 10.62
C LYS A 164 -4.09 -0.99 10.90
N ALA A 165 -4.50 -1.03 12.17
CA ALA A 165 -5.92 -1.05 12.56
C ALA A 165 -6.59 0.29 12.21
N PHE A 166 -5.92 1.44 12.41
CA PHE A 166 -6.37 2.72 11.89
C PHE A 166 -6.66 2.64 10.38
N VAL A 167 -5.73 2.14 9.57
CA VAL A 167 -5.90 2.02 8.11
C VAL A 167 -7.14 1.19 7.79
N SER A 168 -7.37 0.09 8.50
CA SER A 168 -8.52 -0.80 8.30
C SER A 168 -9.85 -0.10 8.57
N THR A 169 -9.93 0.65 9.68
CA THR A 169 -11.15 1.40 10.03
C THR A 169 -11.34 2.61 9.13
N PHE A 170 -10.28 3.34 8.83
CA PHE A 170 -10.28 4.47 7.90
C PHE A 170 -10.79 4.06 6.51
N THR A 171 -10.36 2.92 5.98
CA THR A 171 -10.85 2.36 4.72
C THR A 171 -12.36 2.22 4.70
N ARG A 172 -12.95 1.65 5.76
CA ARG A 172 -14.40 1.45 5.86
C ARG A 172 -15.18 2.78 6.00
N GLY A 173 -14.64 3.71 6.79
CA GLY A 173 -15.24 5.03 6.98
C GLY A 173 -15.23 5.84 5.69
N LEU A 174 -14.04 5.94 5.06
CA LEU A 174 -13.86 6.69 3.82
C LEU A 174 -14.71 6.12 2.67
N ALA A 175 -14.80 4.78 2.57
CA ALA A 175 -15.63 4.13 1.55
C ALA A 175 -17.09 4.60 1.60
N LYS A 176 -17.68 4.73 2.79
CA LYS A 176 -19.05 5.21 2.97
C LYS A 176 -19.20 6.68 2.58
N GLU A 177 -18.20 7.51 2.91
CA GLU A 177 -18.23 8.95 2.67
C GLU A 177 -18.17 9.28 1.18
N VAL A 178 -17.33 8.56 0.41
CA VAL A 178 -17.01 8.93 -0.97
C VAL A 178 -17.72 8.09 -2.05
N ALA A 179 -18.46 7.05 -1.67
CA ALA A 179 -19.14 6.16 -2.63
C ALA A 179 -20.08 6.92 -3.60
N ARG A 180 -20.71 8.00 -3.14
CA ARG A 180 -21.58 8.87 -3.97
C ARG A 180 -20.85 9.55 -5.12
N TYR A 181 -19.53 9.66 -5.06
CA TYR A 181 -18.69 10.23 -6.11
C TYR A 181 -18.11 9.18 -7.05
N ASN A 182 -18.60 7.94 -6.97
CA ASN A 182 -18.07 6.81 -7.73
C ASN A 182 -16.59 6.53 -7.43
N ILE A 183 -16.20 6.72 -6.15
CA ILE A 183 -14.86 6.41 -5.65
C ILE A 183 -14.95 5.16 -4.77
N ARG A 184 -14.18 4.12 -5.11
CA ARG A 184 -14.08 2.89 -4.33
C ARG A 184 -12.86 2.93 -3.43
N VAL A 185 -13.04 2.53 -2.16
CA VAL A 185 -11.96 2.53 -1.17
C VAL A 185 -11.89 1.17 -0.51
N ASN A 186 -10.79 0.45 -0.70
CA ASN A 186 -10.59 -0.89 -0.18
C ASN A 186 -9.18 -1.03 0.41
N ALA A 187 -8.90 -2.16 1.03
CA ALA A 187 -7.57 -2.47 1.54
C ALA A 187 -7.18 -3.93 1.28
N VAL A 188 -5.88 -4.18 1.31
CA VAL A 188 -5.30 -5.53 1.33
C VAL A 188 -4.56 -5.70 2.64
N ALA A 189 -4.73 -6.85 3.28
CA ALA A 189 -4.08 -7.22 4.53
C ALA A 189 -3.09 -8.39 4.32
N PRO A 190 -1.83 -8.11 3.97
CA PRO A 190 -0.83 -9.15 3.86
C PRO A 190 -0.53 -9.80 5.21
N GLY A 191 -0.27 -11.10 5.19
CA GLY A 191 0.33 -11.84 6.29
C GLY A 191 1.86 -11.68 6.30
N VAL A 192 2.56 -12.77 6.61
CA VAL A 192 4.03 -12.80 6.54
C VAL A 192 4.45 -13.07 5.10
N ILE A 193 4.95 -12.01 4.45
CA ILE A 193 5.42 -12.03 3.07
C ILE A 193 6.94 -12.04 3.07
N ASP A 194 7.52 -12.95 2.30
CA ASP A 194 8.97 -13.01 2.11
C ASP A 194 9.42 -11.78 1.31
N LYS A 195 10.28 -10.97 1.93
CA LYS A 195 10.81 -9.74 1.34
C LYS A 195 12.33 -9.79 1.42
N PRO A 196 13.05 -9.42 0.38
CA PRO A 196 14.47 -9.13 0.52
C PRO A 196 14.69 -8.14 1.68
N ASN A 197 15.60 -8.44 2.59
CA ASN A 197 16.00 -7.59 3.72
C ASN A 197 14.99 -7.46 4.90
N VAL A 198 14.01 -8.36 5.05
CA VAL A 198 13.13 -8.37 6.24
C VAL A 198 13.85 -8.87 7.50
N SER A 199 14.90 -9.65 7.36
CA SER A 199 15.63 -10.30 8.47
C SER A 199 16.20 -9.33 9.51
N TRP A 200 16.48 -8.08 9.15
CA TRP A 200 17.00 -7.09 10.10
C TRP A 200 15.93 -6.49 11.04
N VAL A 201 14.65 -6.53 10.65
CA VAL A 201 13.54 -6.02 11.48
C VAL A 201 12.78 -7.13 12.18
N THR A 202 12.73 -8.33 11.58
CA THR A 202 11.99 -9.47 12.13
C THR A 202 12.95 -10.64 12.39
N PRO A 203 13.19 -11.02 13.67
CA PRO A 203 14.06 -12.14 14.01
C PRO A 203 13.60 -13.45 13.37
N GLN A 204 14.56 -14.28 12.97
CA GLN A 204 14.32 -15.55 12.28
C GLN A 204 13.34 -16.48 13.03
N HIS A 205 13.49 -16.61 14.36
CA HIS A 205 12.59 -17.42 15.18
C HIS A 205 11.13 -16.96 15.12
N GLN A 206 10.87 -15.65 14.89
CA GLN A 206 9.50 -15.13 14.73
C GLN A 206 8.95 -15.46 13.35
N ILE A 207 9.80 -15.46 12.32
CA ILE A 207 9.41 -15.90 10.97
C ILE A 207 9.02 -17.37 11.00
N GLU A 208 9.85 -18.22 11.62
CA GLU A 208 9.59 -19.66 11.78
C GLU A 208 8.31 -19.94 12.58
N ALA A 209 8.10 -19.21 13.68
CA ALA A 209 6.85 -19.29 14.47
C ALA A 209 5.62 -18.90 13.63
N SER A 210 5.74 -17.86 12.80
CA SER A 210 4.68 -17.42 11.92
C SER A 210 4.39 -18.45 10.82
N ILE A 211 5.41 -19.04 10.21
CA ILE A 211 5.28 -20.15 9.24
C ILE A 211 4.52 -21.32 9.88
N LYS A 212 4.93 -21.70 11.10
CA LYS A 212 4.28 -22.79 11.85
C LYS A 212 2.82 -22.50 12.17
N ALA A 213 2.48 -21.24 12.42
CA ALA A 213 1.10 -20.80 12.70
C ALA A 213 0.25 -20.63 11.45
N THR A 214 0.86 -20.43 10.27
CA THR A 214 0.14 -20.26 9.01
C THR A 214 -0.39 -21.61 8.51
N PRO A 215 -1.69 -21.78 8.21
CA PRO A 215 -2.24 -23.01 7.67
C PRO A 215 -1.54 -23.52 6.41
N MET A 216 -1.16 -22.65 5.48
CA MET A 216 -0.40 -23.01 4.28
C MET A 216 1.08 -23.34 4.55
N ARG A 217 1.56 -23.26 5.81
CA ARG A 217 2.90 -23.68 6.27
C ARG A 217 4.08 -23.04 5.54
N ARG A 218 3.90 -21.84 5.03
CA ARG A 218 4.96 -21.06 4.37
C ARG A 218 4.68 -19.56 4.50
N THR A 219 5.65 -18.74 4.17
CA THR A 219 5.46 -17.33 3.86
C THR A 219 4.78 -17.15 2.51
N GLY A 220 4.10 -16.05 2.29
CA GLY A 220 3.69 -15.62 0.95
C GLY A 220 4.85 -14.96 0.20
N THR A 221 4.78 -14.94 -1.12
CA THR A 221 5.69 -14.17 -1.97
C THR A 221 5.13 -12.78 -2.26
N LEU A 222 5.98 -11.88 -2.76
CA LEU A 222 5.56 -10.54 -3.19
C LEU A 222 4.50 -10.61 -4.31
N ASP A 223 4.69 -11.53 -5.26
CA ASP A 223 3.79 -11.71 -6.40
C ASP A 223 2.40 -12.23 -5.99
N GLU A 224 2.32 -13.01 -4.91
CA GLU A 224 1.03 -13.50 -4.40
C GLU A 224 0.14 -12.39 -3.81
N CYS A 225 0.71 -11.23 -3.51
CA CYS A 225 -0.07 -10.06 -3.11
C CYS A 225 -0.71 -9.35 -4.32
N VAL A 226 -0.11 -9.42 -5.50
CA VAL A 226 -0.47 -8.61 -6.67
C VAL A 226 -1.92 -8.80 -7.08
N GLY A 227 -2.41 -10.04 -7.11
CA GLY A 227 -3.75 -10.37 -7.59
C GLY A 227 -4.86 -9.60 -6.85
N ALA A 228 -4.75 -9.44 -5.54
CA ALA A 228 -5.72 -8.71 -4.74
C ALA A 228 -5.80 -7.22 -5.12
N TYR A 229 -4.65 -6.58 -5.37
CA TYR A 229 -4.63 -5.17 -5.78
C TYR A 229 -5.16 -4.97 -7.21
N LEU A 230 -4.79 -5.84 -8.16
CA LEU A 230 -5.31 -5.77 -9.52
C LEU A 230 -6.83 -5.98 -9.55
N TYR A 231 -7.34 -6.96 -8.79
CA TYR A 231 -8.77 -7.19 -8.61
C TYR A 231 -9.48 -5.92 -8.11
N LEU A 232 -8.99 -5.33 -7.02
CA LEU A 232 -9.61 -4.14 -6.42
C LEU A 232 -9.48 -2.90 -7.31
N ALA A 233 -8.47 -2.81 -8.16
CA ALA A 233 -8.27 -1.70 -9.08
C ALA A 233 -9.19 -1.74 -10.30
N SER A 234 -9.60 -2.94 -10.74
CA SER A 234 -10.42 -3.14 -11.94
C SER A 234 -11.90 -2.90 -11.66
N ASP A 235 -12.53 -2.04 -12.44
CA ASP A 235 -13.98 -1.84 -12.37
C ASP A 235 -14.75 -3.03 -12.96
N GLN A 236 -14.21 -3.70 -13.97
CA GLN A 236 -14.81 -4.92 -14.53
C GLN A 236 -14.89 -6.05 -13.49
N MET A 237 -13.95 -6.11 -12.55
CA MET A 237 -13.86 -7.19 -11.57
C MET A 237 -14.46 -6.83 -10.21
N SER A 238 -14.50 -5.54 -9.85
CA SER A 238 -14.82 -5.11 -8.47
C SER A 238 -15.62 -3.80 -8.37
N SER A 239 -16.40 -3.43 -9.39
CA SER A 239 -17.18 -2.18 -9.40
C SER A 239 -18.18 -2.07 -8.22
N PHE A 240 -18.64 -3.19 -7.68
CA PHE A 240 -19.56 -3.22 -6.53
C PHE A 240 -18.85 -3.58 -5.20
N VAL A 241 -17.51 -3.42 -5.15
CA VAL A 241 -16.68 -3.73 -3.98
C VAL A 241 -16.07 -2.45 -3.43
N THR A 242 -16.54 -2.02 -2.25
CA THR A 242 -15.98 -0.89 -1.50
C THR A 242 -16.05 -1.17 0.00
N GLY A 243 -15.13 -0.60 0.78
CA GLY A 243 -15.00 -0.80 2.22
C GLY A 243 -14.45 -2.18 2.65
N GLN A 244 -13.98 -2.99 1.70
CA GLN A 244 -13.52 -4.35 1.97
C GLN A 244 -12.03 -4.40 2.29
N ILE A 245 -11.65 -5.41 3.08
CA ILE A 245 -10.26 -5.74 3.37
C ILE A 245 -10.03 -7.17 2.91
N ILE A 246 -9.19 -7.34 1.87
CA ILE A 246 -8.84 -8.66 1.35
C ILE A 246 -7.63 -9.19 2.12
N GLU A 247 -7.83 -10.32 2.79
CA GLU A 247 -6.77 -11.02 3.51
C GLU A 247 -5.91 -11.84 2.54
N VAL A 248 -4.57 -11.60 2.56
CA VAL A 248 -3.58 -12.35 1.78
C VAL A 248 -2.54 -12.89 2.77
N ASN A 249 -2.92 -13.92 3.56
CA ASN A 249 -2.19 -14.34 4.75
C ASN A 249 -2.03 -15.86 4.91
N GLY A 250 -2.30 -16.64 3.86
CA GLY A 250 -2.15 -18.10 3.90
C GLY A 250 -3.10 -18.81 4.87
N GLY A 251 -4.25 -18.18 5.17
CA GLY A 251 -5.26 -18.72 6.09
C GLY A 251 -4.99 -18.41 7.57
N MET A 252 -4.02 -17.56 7.89
CA MET A 252 -3.67 -17.23 9.29
C MET A 252 -4.79 -16.46 10.00
N LEU A 253 -5.62 -15.76 9.23
CA LEU A 253 -6.85 -15.13 9.67
C LEU A 253 -7.93 -15.33 8.61
N MET A 254 -9.10 -15.78 9.06
CA MET A 254 -10.31 -15.96 8.26
C MET A 254 -11.43 -15.22 9.00
N PRO A 255 -11.70 -13.91 8.71
CA PRO A 255 -12.72 -13.09 9.37
C PRO A 255 -14.14 -13.48 8.99
#